data_d6ba2c7d25cac87b2b8e46a7046391de
#
_entry.id   d6ba2c7d25cac87b2b8e46a7046391de
#
_cell.length_a   1.000
_cell.length_b   1.000
_cell.length_c   1.000
_cell.angle_alpha   90.00
_cell.angle_beta   90.00
_cell.angle_gamma   90.00
#
_symmetry.space_group_name_H-M   'P 1'
#
loop_
_entity.id
_entity.type
_entity.pdbx_description
1 polymer ?
#
loop_
_entity_poly.entity_id
_entity_poly.type
_entity_poly.pdbx_seq_one_letter_code
_entity_poly.pdbx_strand_id
1 'polypeptide(L)'
;LRLLLVEDDALLNQGLTRTLSNEGYAMESVSDLASARAYIASDDIDMVILDLGLPDGDGLTLMSQIKGRKKPLPVLILTARDSLDDKIKGLDLGADDYLVKPFEVDELLARLRVLSRRISGVTSSLLRCAALRLDLAAHQAWVEEQPLSLPRKEYMLLKALMENQGRVLSKEQLEQKLYQWGEELGSNAIEVHIHHLRKKLPANMIKTLRGIGYVLACEPQ
;
A
#
# COMPACT_ATOMS: atom_id res chain seq x y z
N LEU A 1 -0.89 -3.49 0.97
CA LEU A 1 0.46 -3.77 0.46
C LEU A 1 1.48 -3.53 1.56
N ARG A 2 2.38 -4.51 1.76
CA ARG A 2 3.47 -4.43 2.73
C ARG A 2 4.74 -3.95 2.01
N LEU A 3 5.26 -2.79 2.42
CA LEU A 3 6.47 -2.18 1.90
C LEU A 3 7.63 -2.41 2.85
N LEU A 4 8.78 -2.78 2.30
CA LEU A 4 10.05 -2.74 3.00
C LEU A 4 10.79 -1.46 2.60
N LEU A 5 11.08 -0.59 3.57
CA LEU A 5 11.95 0.56 3.42
C LEU A 5 13.35 0.21 3.92
N VAL A 6 14.35 0.34 3.05
CA VAL A 6 15.77 0.12 3.37
C VAL A 6 16.46 1.48 3.27
N GLU A 7 16.72 2.12 4.42
CA GLU A 7 17.19 3.50 4.52
C GLU A 7 17.96 3.68 5.84
N ASP A 8 19.20 4.12 5.78
CA ASP A 8 20.07 4.27 6.96
C ASP A 8 19.92 5.64 7.66
N ASP A 9 19.49 6.68 6.94
CA ASP A 9 19.15 7.96 7.58
C ASP A 9 17.93 7.80 8.48
N ALA A 10 18.14 7.84 9.79
CA ALA A 10 17.09 7.59 10.78
C ALA A 10 15.94 8.60 10.70
N LEU A 11 16.20 9.88 10.37
CA LEU A 11 15.16 10.91 10.28
C LEU A 11 14.30 10.69 9.02
N LEU A 12 14.95 10.44 7.90
CA LEU A 12 14.26 10.14 6.65
C LEU A 12 13.46 8.84 6.75
N ASN A 13 14.06 7.77 7.31
CA ASN A 13 13.40 6.49 7.55
C ASN A 13 12.12 6.66 8.39
N GLN A 14 12.21 7.35 9.54
CA GLN A 14 11.06 7.60 10.40
C GLN A 14 10.00 8.45 9.71
N GLY A 15 10.41 9.51 9.01
CA GLY A 15 9.51 10.39 8.26
C GLY A 15 8.73 9.65 7.18
N LEU A 16 9.45 8.86 6.35
CA LEU A 16 8.85 8.07 5.29
C LEU A 16 7.95 6.96 5.84
N THR A 17 8.40 6.22 6.85
CA THR A 17 7.59 5.19 7.50
C THR A 17 6.26 5.76 8.00
N ARG A 18 6.29 6.92 8.67
CA ARG A 18 5.07 7.59 9.13
C ARG A 18 4.19 8.02 7.98
N THR A 19 4.76 8.65 6.95
CA THR A 19 4.00 9.15 5.80
C THR A 19 3.37 8.02 5.02
N LEU A 20 4.13 6.97 4.69
CA LEU A 20 3.63 5.83 3.93
C LEU A 20 2.62 5.00 4.73
N SER A 21 2.80 4.87 6.05
CA SER A 21 1.77 4.29 6.92
C SER A 21 0.48 5.10 6.87
N ASN A 22 0.56 6.44 6.84
CA ASN A 22 -0.60 7.31 6.68
C ASN A 22 -1.30 7.14 5.33
N GLU A 23 -0.59 6.77 4.29
CA GLU A 23 -1.11 6.44 2.97
C GLU A 23 -1.65 4.99 2.87
N GLY A 24 -1.64 4.24 3.97
CA GLY A 24 -2.24 2.90 4.06
C GLY A 24 -1.33 1.77 3.63
N TYR A 25 -0.02 1.99 3.55
CA TYR A 25 0.95 0.92 3.37
C TYR A 25 1.30 0.27 4.71
N ALA A 26 1.46 -1.06 4.75
CA ALA A 26 2.08 -1.77 5.85
C ALA A 26 3.59 -1.58 5.75
N MET A 27 4.18 -0.94 6.72
CA MET A 27 5.59 -0.58 6.67
C MET A 27 6.45 -1.50 7.52
N GLU A 28 7.49 -2.04 6.91
CA GLU A 28 8.66 -2.57 7.57
C GLU A 28 9.83 -1.66 7.21
N SER A 29 10.71 -1.37 8.16
CA SER A 29 11.87 -0.52 7.89
C SER A 29 13.13 -1.08 8.52
N VAL A 30 14.22 -1.02 7.76
CA VAL A 30 15.56 -1.46 8.17
C VAL A 30 16.60 -0.45 7.70
N SER A 31 17.77 -0.46 8.35
CA SER A 31 18.84 0.51 8.10
C SER A 31 20.09 -0.09 7.44
N ASP A 32 20.07 -1.38 7.11
CA ASP A 32 21.25 -2.11 6.63
C ASP A 32 20.87 -3.27 5.68
N LEU A 33 21.86 -3.71 4.90
CA LEU A 33 21.70 -4.82 3.94
C LEU A 33 21.42 -6.16 4.62
N ALA A 34 22.03 -6.43 5.78
CA ALA A 34 21.89 -7.71 6.45
C ALA A 34 20.44 -7.92 6.89
N SER A 35 19.84 -6.91 7.51
CA SER A 35 18.43 -6.90 7.90
C SER A 35 17.51 -6.97 6.67
N ALA A 36 17.82 -6.20 5.62
CA ALA A 36 17.03 -6.21 4.38
C ALA A 36 16.99 -7.59 3.73
N ARG A 37 18.12 -8.32 3.70
CA ARG A 37 18.19 -9.70 3.16
C ARG A 37 17.25 -10.66 3.89
N ALA A 38 17.14 -10.54 5.21
CA ALA A 38 16.24 -11.37 6.01
C ALA A 38 14.77 -11.14 5.65
N TYR A 39 14.35 -9.87 5.53
CA TYR A 39 12.98 -9.51 5.11
C TYR A 39 12.69 -9.93 3.66
N ILE A 40 13.64 -9.74 2.73
CA ILE A 40 13.48 -10.14 1.33
C ILE A 40 13.36 -11.67 1.19
N ALA A 41 13.97 -12.44 2.08
CA ALA A 41 13.83 -13.91 2.08
C ALA A 41 12.44 -14.36 2.54
N SER A 42 11.69 -13.56 3.29
CA SER A 42 10.29 -13.84 3.65
C SER A 42 9.36 -13.56 2.46
N ASP A 43 8.25 -14.30 2.35
CA ASP A 43 7.27 -14.07 1.27
C ASP A 43 6.23 -12.98 1.62
N ASP A 44 6.46 -12.26 2.72
CA ASP A 44 5.49 -11.32 3.29
C ASP A 44 5.59 -9.89 2.73
N ILE A 45 6.64 -9.56 1.96
CA ILE A 45 6.84 -8.23 1.36
C ILE A 45 6.26 -8.19 -0.04
N ASP A 46 5.59 -7.09 -0.37
CA ASP A 46 4.99 -6.85 -1.69
C ASP A 46 5.83 -5.90 -2.55
N MET A 47 6.63 -4.99 -1.94
CA MET A 47 7.42 -3.98 -2.64
C MET A 47 8.59 -3.52 -1.76
N VAL A 48 9.69 -3.11 -2.39
CA VAL A 48 10.88 -2.56 -1.71
C VAL A 48 11.12 -1.12 -2.15
N ILE A 49 11.40 -0.24 -1.19
CA ILE A 49 12.03 1.06 -1.40
C ILE A 49 13.46 0.90 -0.90
N LEU A 50 14.44 1.15 -1.76
CA LEU A 50 15.84 0.80 -1.52
C LEU A 50 16.77 2.00 -1.68
N ASP A 51 17.43 2.42 -0.61
CA ASP A 51 18.63 3.24 -0.76
C ASP A 51 19.82 2.36 -1.17
N LEU A 52 20.69 2.95 -1.98
CA LEU A 52 21.92 2.30 -2.44
C LEU A 52 23.11 2.57 -1.50
N GLY A 53 23.09 3.67 -0.76
CA GLY A 53 24.20 4.12 0.10
C GLY A 53 24.05 3.59 1.53
N LEU A 54 24.10 2.28 1.73
CA LEU A 54 23.93 1.68 3.07
C LEU A 54 25.27 1.49 3.79
N PRO A 55 25.29 1.49 5.14
CA PRO A 55 26.52 1.47 5.92
C PRO A 55 27.33 0.18 5.77
N ASP A 56 26.67 -0.94 5.45
CA ASP A 56 27.26 -2.27 5.31
C ASP A 56 27.47 -2.71 3.84
N GLY A 57 27.24 -1.79 2.87
CA GLY A 57 27.57 -2.04 1.47
C GLY A 57 26.64 -1.37 0.45
N ASP A 58 26.80 -1.75 -0.82
CA ASP A 58 26.00 -1.22 -1.92
C ASP A 58 24.64 -1.92 -2.02
N GLY A 59 23.56 -1.14 -1.94
CA GLY A 59 22.18 -1.62 -2.06
C GLY A 59 21.90 -2.39 -3.37
N LEU A 60 22.61 -2.07 -4.46
CA LEU A 60 22.48 -2.82 -5.71
C LEU A 60 22.75 -4.33 -5.55
N THR A 61 23.51 -4.73 -4.55
CA THR A 61 23.76 -6.17 -4.27
C THR A 61 22.50 -6.94 -3.87
N LEU A 62 21.45 -6.27 -3.39
CA LEU A 62 20.16 -6.88 -3.09
C LEU A 62 19.36 -7.25 -4.35
N MET A 63 19.61 -6.57 -5.47
CA MET A 63 18.82 -6.75 -6.70
C MET A 63 18.84 -8.20 -7.20
N SER A 64 20.00 -8.88 -7.15
CA SER A 64 20.11 -10.27 -7.55
C SER A 64 19.24 -11.21 -6.70
N GLN A 65 19.18 -10.98 -5.40
CA GLN A 65 18.32 -11.74 -4.48
C GLN A 65 16.84 -11.46 -4.75
N ILE A 66 16.48 -10.19 -4.94
CA ILE A 66 15.10 -9.76 -5.21
C ILE A 66 14.61 -10.38 -6.53
N LYS A 67 15.42 -10.31 -7.57
CA LYS A 67 15.05 -10.84 -8.90
C LYS A 67 15.10 -12.36 -9.01
N GLY A 68 15.84 -13.03 -8.13
CA GLY A 68 15.87 -14.50 -8.02
C GLY A 68 14.64 -15.12 -7.35
N ARG A 69 13.69 -14.30 -6.84
CA ARG A 69 12.47 -14.77 -6.19
C ARG A 69 11.50 -15.39 -7.20
N LYS A 70 10.72 -16.39 -6.75
CA LYS A 70 9.64 -17.01 -7.55
C LYS A 70 8.53 -15.99 -7.88
N LYS A 71 8.23 -15.08 -6.96
CA LYS A 71 7.27 -13.99 -7.17
C LYS A 71 8.05 -12.70 -7.39
N PRO A 72 7.86 -12.00 -8.51
CA PRO A 72 8.48 -10.70 -8.76
C PRO A 72 8.19 -9.72 -7.62
N LEU A 73 9.23 -9.05 -7.13
CA LEU A 73 9.13 -8.04 -6.08
C LEU A 73 9.53 -6.70 -6.69
N PRO A 74 8.60 -5.77 -6.90
CA PRO A 74 8.90 -4.44 -7.43
C PRO A 74 9.83 -3.67 -6.51
N VAL A 75 10.79 -2.95 -7.12
CA VAL A 75 11.80 -2.16 -6.42
C VAL A 75 11.78 -0.73 -6.93
N LEU A 76 11.58 0.22 -6.01
CA LEU A 76 11.87 1.63 -6.22
C LEU A 76 13.20 1.97 -5.57
N ILE A 77 14.18 2.35 -6.36
CA ILE A 77 15.46 2.88 -5.83
C ILE A 77 15.24 4.32 -5.40
N LEU A 78 15.67 4.63 -4.17
CA LEU A 78 15.58 5.96 -3.57
C LEU A 78 16.94 6.33 -3.00
N THR A 79 17.74 7.15 -3.71
CA THR A 79 19.15 7.36 -3.38
C THR A 79 19.65 8.74 -3.75
N ALA A 80 20.77 9.17 -3.13
CA ALA A 80 21.49 10.40 -3.48
C ALA A 80 22.33 10.27 -4.78
N ARG A 81 22.49 9.06 -5.34
CA ARG A 81 23.21 8.86 -6.60
C ARG A 81 22.37 9.38 -7.76
N ASP A 82 22.82 10.45 -8.41
CA ASP A 82 22.09 11.14 -9.47
C ASP A 82 22.71 10.95 -10.85
N SER A 83 23.88 10.30 -10.94
CA SER A 83 24.55 10.08 -12.20
C SER A 83 23.70 9.23 -13.15
N LEU A 84 23.81 9.54 -14.45
CA LEU A 84 23.10 8.77 -15.49
C LEU A 84 23.51 7.28 -15.45
N ASP A 85 24.79 7.01 -15.22
CA ASP A 85 25.34 5.65 -15.16
C ASP A 85 24.75 4.84 -13.99
N ASP A 86 24.57 5.45 -12.81
CA ASP A 86 23.95 4.79 -11.67
C ASP A 86 22.47 4.47 -11.92
N LYS A 87 21.75 5.40 -12.55
CA LYS A 87 20.36 5.19 -12.95
C LYS A 87 20.22 4.04 -13.95
N ILE A 88 21.07 4.03 -14.99
CA ILE A 88 21.07 2.96 -15.99
C ILE A 88 21.39 1.62 -15.31
N LYS A 89 22.43 1.54 -14.49
CA LYS A 89 22.79 0.32 -13.76
C LYS A 89 21.64 -0.19 -12.88
N GLY A 90 20.99 0.69 -12.11
CA GLY A 90 19.88 0.32 -11.26
C GLY A 90 18.71 -0.28 -12.05
N LEU A 91 18.34 0.37 -13.16
CA LEU A 91 17.26 -0.09 -14.05
C LEU A 91 17.62 -1.39 -14.78
N ASP A 92 18.86 -1.52 -15.30
CA ASP A 92 19.35 -2.73 -15.98
C ASP A 92 19.41 -3.94 -15.04
N LEU A 93 19.69 -3.72 -13.75
CA LEU A 93 19.60 -4.76 -12.71
C LEU A 93 18.16 -5.11 -12.34
N GLY A 94 17.19 -4.43 -12.95
CA GLY A 94 15.78 -4.75 -12.87
C GLY A 94 15.01 -3.92 -11.83
N ALA A 95 15.51 -2.78 -11.36
CA ALA A 95 14.66 -1.85 -10.61
C ALA A 95 13.48 -1.40 -11.49
N ASP A 96 12.32 -1.25 -10.87
CA ASP A 96 11.10 -0.89 -11.58
C ASP A 96 10.95 0.63 -11.71
N ASP A 97 11.61 1.40 -10.85
CA ASP A 97 11.70 2.85 -10.92
C ASP A 97 12.89 3.38 -10.10
N TYR A 98 13.24 4.65 -10.29
CA TYR A 98 14.39 5.31 -9.69
C TYR A 98 14.03 6.74 -9.29
N LEU A 99 14.26 7.14 -8.04
CA LEU A 99 13.99 8.47 -7.51
C LEU A 99 15.24 9.02 -6.79
N VAL A 100 15.67 10.21 -7.18
CA VAL A 100 16.88 10.85 -6.63
C VAL A 100 16.53 11.74 -5.45
N LYS A 101 17.31 11.67 -4.38
CA LYS A 101 17.28 12.61 -3.25
C LYS A 101 17.97 13.94 -3.62
N PRO A 102 17.43 15.12 -3.25
CA PRO A 102 16.16 15.32 -2.56
C PRO A 102 14.94 15.18 -3.52
N PHE A 103 13.80 14.77 -2.98
CA PHE A 103 12.56 14.55 -3.73
C PHE A 103 11.35 15.12 -2.98
N GLU A 104 10.29 15.35 -3.70
CA GLU A 104 9.00 15.69 -3.12
C GLU A 104 8.24 14.42 -2.72
N VAL A 105 7.60 14.43 -1.55
CA VAL A 105 6.84 13.27 -1.05
C VAL A 105 5.74 12.86 -2.03
N ASP A 106 5.06 13.84 -2.65
CA ASP A 106 4.02 13.58 -3.64
C ASP A 106 4.53 12.84 -4.88
N GLU A 107 5.79 13.08 -5.30
CA GLU A 107 6.44 12.33 -6.37
C GLU A 107 6.67 10.88 -5.97
N LEU A 108 7.22 10.64 -4.77
CA LEU A 108 7.39 9.29 -4.24
C LEU A 108 6.05 8.53 -4.22
N LEU A 109 5.02 9.15 -3.69
CA LEU A 109 3.68 8.56 -3.62
C LEU A 109 3.11 8.25 -5.02
N ALA A 110 3.32 9.13 -6.00
CA ALA A 110 2.87 8.90 -7.37
C ALA A 110 3.56 7.65 -7.98
N ARG A 111 4.88 7.50 -7.78
CA ARG A 111 5.64 6.35 -8.27
C ARG A 111 5.22 5.05 -7.59
N LEU A 112 5.04 5.05 -6.27
CA LEU A 112 4.54 3.90 -5.52
C LEU A 112 3.15 3.46 -5.99
N ARG A 113 2.24 4.42 -6.31
CA ARG A 113 0.92 4.09 -6.89
C ARG A 113 1.04 3.38 -8.23
N VAL A 114 2.00 3.77 -9.10
CA VAL A 114 2.24 3.09 -10.37
C VAL A 114 2.70 1.65 -10.16
N LEU A 115 3.65 1.43 -9.25
CA LEU A 115 4.16 0.10 -8.93
C LEU A 115 3.09 -0.79 -8.27
N SER A 116 2.30 -0.24 -7.35
CA SER A 116 1.20 -0.94 -6.68
C SER A 116 0.16 -1.49 -7.66
N ARG A 117 -0.15 -0.75 -8.73
CA ARG A 117 -1.06 -1.20 -9.80
C ARG A 117 -0.53 -2.44 -10.51
N ARG A 118 0.79 -2.50 -10.78
CA ARG A 118 1.41 -3.68 -11.43
C ARG A 118 1.30 -4.93 -10.56
N ILE A 119 1.45 -4.79 -9.23
CA ILE A 119 1.35 -5.92 -8.28
C ILE A 119 -0.08 -6.48 -8.22
N SER A 120 -1.07 -5.60 -8.17
CA SER A 120 -2.48 -6.00 -8.01
C SER A 120 -3.09 -6.58 -9.28
N GLY A 121 -2.39 -6.52 -10.42
CA GLY A 121 -2.95 -6.93 -11.73
C GLY A 121 -4.14 -6.07 -12.20
N VAL A 122 -4.43 -4.99 -11.47
CA VAL A 122 -5.54 -4.09 -11.77
C VAL A 122 -5.06 -3.06 -12.78
N THR A 123 -5.54 -3.19 -14.01
CA THR A 123 -5.26 -2.26 -15.12
C THR A 123 -5.89 -0.88 -14.91
N SER A 124 -6.79 -0.73 -13.94
CA SER A 124 -7.45 0.53 -13.57
C SER A 124 -7.28 0.82 -12.08
N SER A 125 -6.84 2.03 -11.75
CA SER A 125 -6.87 2.52 -10.35
C SER A 125 -8.30 2.73 -9.83
N LEU A 126 -9.29 2.60 -10.70
CA LEU A 126 -10.68 2.90 -10.42
C LEU A 126 -11.47 1.62 -10.16
N LEU A 127 -11.82 1.39 -8.89
CA LEU A 127 -12.79 0.38 -8.51
C LEU A 127 -14.19 0.92 -8.70
N ARG A 128 -15.10 0.10 -9.21
CA ARG A 128 -16.51 0.46 -9.43
C ARG A 128 -17.43 -0.57 -8.81
N CYS A 129 -18.52 -0.10 -8.19
CA CYS A 129 -19.55 -0.95 -7.61
C CYS A 129 -20.88 -0.20 -7.65
N ALA A 130 -21.71 -0.48 -8.64
CA ALA A 130 -22.92 0.30 -8.93
C ALA A 130 -22.61 1.81 -9.06
N ALA A 131 -23.25 2.66 -8.25
CA ALA A 131 -23.02 4.09 -8.23
C ALA A 131 -21.71 4.52 -7.54
N LEU A 132 -21.01 3.60 -6.87
CA LEU A 132 -19.82 3.90 -6.11
C LEU A 132 -18.55 3.74 -6.96
N ARG A 133 -17.68 4.76 -6.90
CA ARG A 133 -16.36 4.75 -7.54
C ARG A 133 -15.29 5.05 -6.50
N LEU A 134 -14.18 4.33 -6.55
CA LEU A 134 -13.03 4.54 -5.69
C LEU A 134 -11.77 4.57 -6.56
N ASP A 135 -11.11 5.71 -6.62
CA ASP A 135 -9.80 5.86 -7.26
C ASP A 135 -8.69 5.59 -6.24
N LEU A 136 -8.02 4.46 -6.40
CA LEU A 136 -6.94 4.05 -5.53
C LEU A 136 -5.68 4.91 -5.69
N ALA A 137 -5.52 5.55 -6.85
CA ALA A 137 -4.38 6.40 -7.13
C ALA A 137 -4.56 7.82 -6.56
N ALA A 138 -5.77 8.37 -6.67
CA ALA A 138 -6.09 9.68 -6.16
C ALA A 138 -6.54 9.66 -4.67
N HIS A 139 -6.73 8.47 -4.08
CA HIS A 139 -7.34 8.29 -2.74
C HIS A 139 -8.68 8.99 -2.60
N GLN A 140 -9.47 8.98 -3.68
CA GLN A 140 -10.77 9.65 -3.74
C GLN A 140 -11.89 8.66 -3.98
N ALA A 141 -13.06 8.98 -3.44
CA ALA A 141 -14.28 8.21 -3.61
C ALA A 141 -15.41 9.11 -4.13
N TRP A 142 -16.33 8.53 -4.89
CA TRP A 142 -17.54 9.19 -5.37
C TRP A 142 -18.72 8.25 -5.27
N VAL A 143 -19.87 8.81 -4.99
CA VAL A 143 -21.18 8.18 -5.20
C VAL A 143 -21.84 8.90 -6.34
N GLU A 144 -22.12 8.20 -7.45
CA GLU A 144 -22.47 8.79 -8.75
C GLU A 144 -21.37 9.76 -9.20
N GLU A 145 -21.68 11.07 -9.33
CA GLU A 145 -20.72 12.13 -9.66
C GLU A 145 -20.35 13.00 -8.44
N GLN A 146 -20.89 12.70 -7.24
CA GLN A 146 -20.65 13.49 -6.04
C GLN A 146 -19.43 12.97 -5.29
N PRO A 147 -18.43 13.82 -5.00
CA PRO A 147 -17.26 13.42 -4.24
C PRO A 147 -17.67 13.03 -2.80
N LEU A 148 -17.13 11.91 -2.35
CA LEU A 148 -17.39 11.34 -1.04
C LEU A 148 -16.19 11.58 -0.11
N SER A 149 -16.37 12.44 0.90
CA SER A 149 -15.32 12.68 1.91
C SER A 149 -15.32 11.56 2.95
N LEU A 150 -14.21 10.82 3.00
CA LEU A 150 -14.00 9.71 3.93
C LEU A 150 -12.78 9.96 4.81
N PRO A 151 -12.91 9.89 6.15
CA PRO A 151 -11.75 9.72 7.02
C PRO A 151 -10.96 8.47 6.63
N ARG A 152 -9.65 8.46 6.92
CA ARG A 152 -8.71 7.41 6.52
C ARG A 152 -9.24 5.98 6.81
N LYS A 153 -9.70 5.71 8.02
CA LYS A 153 -10.18 4.36 8.43
C LYS A 153 -11.44 3.94 7.63
N GLU A 154 -12.33 4.87 7.34
CA GLU A 154 -13.51 4.62 6.49
C GLU A 154 -13.10 4.36 5.04
N TYR A 155 -12.14 5.13 4.50
CA TYR A 155 -11.59 4.90 3.16
C TYR A 155 -10.94 3.52 3.05
N MET A 156 -10.10 3.13 4.01
CA MET A 156 -9.43 1.83 4.02
C MET A 156 -10.43 0.67 4.10
N LEU A 157 -11.47 0.82 4.93
CA LEU A 157 -12.54 -0.16 5.04
C LEU A 157 -13.33 -0.30 3.74
N LEU A 158 -13.68 0.83 3.12
CA LEU A 158 -14.36 0.85 1.83
C LEU A 158 -13.51 0.20 0.74
N LYS A 159 -12.21 0.53 0.68
CA LYS A 159 -11.24 -0.08 -0.23
C LYS A 159 -11.21 -1.60 -0.07
N ALA A 160 -11.08 -2.09 1.18
CA ALA A 160 -11.04 -3.52 1.46
C ALA A 160 -12.31 -4.24 0.97
N LEU A 161 -13.48 -3.64 1.18
CA LEU A 161 -14.76 -4.16 0.72
C LEU A 161 -14.88 -4.13 -0.82
N MET A 162 -14.42 -3.06 -1.46
CA MET A 162 -14.46 -2.91 -2.92
C MET A 162 -13.47 -3.82 -3.64
N GLU A 163 -12.30 -4.09 -3.08
CA GLU A 163 -11.34 -5.07 -3.62
C GLU A 163 -11.86 -6.51 -3.51
N ASN A 164 -12.82 -6.75 -2.63
CA ASN A 164 -13.43 -8.06 -2.39
C ASN A 164 -14.94 -8.07 -2.65
N GLN A 165 -15.37 -7.41 -3.73
CA GLN A 165 -16.80 -7.33 -4.09
C GLN A 165 -17.46 -8.70 -4.12
N GLY A 166 -18.65 -8.79 -3.53
CA GLY A 166 -19.44 -10.02 -3.47
C GLY A 166 -18.88 -11.10 -2.52
N ARG A 167 -17.71 -10.89 -1.91
CA ARG A 167 -17.14 -11.79 -0.90
C ARG A 167 -17.39 -11.26 0.50
N VAL A 168 -17.69 -12.16 1.41
CA VAL A 168 -17.83 -11.81 2.82
C VAL A 168 -16.45 -11.69 3.44
N LEU A 169 -16.18 -10.56 4.08
CA LEU A 169 -14.98 -10.36 4.89
C LEU A 169 -15.36 -10.45 6.36
N SER A 170 -14.67 -11.29 7.12
CA SER A 170 -14.87 -11.39 8.56
C SER A 170 -14.40 -10.10 9.26
N LYS A 171 -14.84 -9.92 10.52
CA LYS A 171 -14.41 -8.77 11.34
C LYS A 171 -12.89 -8.78 11.50
N GLU A 172 -12.29 -9.93 11.78
CA GLU A 172 -10.85 -10.11 11.94
C GLU A 172 -10.08 -9.77 10.66
N GLN A 173 -10.61 -10.18 9.49
CA GLN A 173 -9.99 -9.83 8.20
C GLN A 173 -10.03 -8.33 7.93
N LEU A 174 -11.12 -7.66 8.30
CA LEU A 174 -11.23 -6.20 8.17
C LEU A 174 -10.33 -5.48 9.19
N GLU A 175 -10.23 -5.98 10.40
CA GLU A 175 -9.32 -5.47 11.42
C GLU A 175 -7.86 -5.59 10.97
N GLN A 176 -7.42 -6.73 10.46
CA GLN A 176 -6.08 -6.92 9.90
C GLN A 176 -5.75 -5.96 8.76
N LYS A 177 -6.75 -5.57 7.95
CA LYS A 177 -6.57 -4.61 6.85
C LYS A 177 -6.58 -3.16 7.31
N LEU A 178 -7.25 -2.82 8.40
CA LEU A 178 -7.35 -1.48 8.94
C LEU A 178 -6.25 -1.15 9.94
N TYR A 179 -5.92 -2.11 10.80
CA TYR A 179 -5.00 -1.93 11.90
C TYR A 179 -3.73 -2.71 11.63
N GLN A 180 -2.80 -2.06 10.94
CA GLN A 180 -1.47 -2.60 10.77
C GLN A 180 -0.68 -2.34 12.05
N TRP A 181 -0.29 -3.41 12.72
CA TRP A 181 0.74 -3.49 13.78
C TRP A 181 0.80 -2.32 14.76
N GLY A 182 0.27 -2.53 15.98
CA GLY A 182 0.59 -1.73 17.15
C GLY A 182 -0.48 -0.74 17.66
N GLU A 183 -1.60 -0.56 16.98
CA GLU A 183 -2.73 0.19 17.56
C GLU A 183 -3.64 -0.77 18.35
N GLU A 184 -3.88 -0.47 19.64
CA GLU A 184 -4.81 -1.23 20.48
C GLU A 184 -6.22 -1.23 19.88
N LEU A 185 -6.75 -2.43 19.74
CA LEU A 185 -8.10 -2.68 19.23
C LEU A 185 -9.15 -2.23 20.27
N GLY A 186 -9.84 -1.15 20.00
CA GLY A 186 -11.16 -0.95 20.62
C GLY A 186 -12.14 -2.00 20.09
N SER A 187 -12.75 -2.79 20.97
CA SER A 187 -13.54 -3.99 20.61
C SER A 187 -14.69 -3.83 19.61
N ASN A 188 -15.05 -2.60 19.21
CA ASN A 188 -16.17 -2.28 18.30
C ASN A 188 -15.81 -1.29 17.19
N ALA A 189 -14.53 -1.13 16.85
CA ALA A 189 -14.11 -0.11 15.90
C ALA A 189 -14.64 -0.35 14.47
N ILE A 190 -14.69 -1.61 14.02
CA ILE A 190 -15.23 -1.96 12.68
C ILE A 190 -16.71 -1.60 12.57
N GLU A 191 -17.52 -1.95 13.56
CA GLU A 191 -18.96 -1.67 13.58
C GLU A 191 -19.24 -0.16 13.48
N VAL A 192 -18.46 0.64 14.18
CA VAL A 192 -18.56 2.12 14.13
C VAL A 192 -18.24 2.64 12.73
N HIS A 193 -17.16 2.18 12.13
CA HIS A 193 -16.78 2.61 10.77
C HIS A 193 -17.78 2.11 9.71
N ILE A 194 -18.29 0.89 9.83
CA ILE A 194 -19.38 0.37 8.98
C ILE A 194 -20.62 1.22 9.11
N HIS A 195 -20.99 1.61 10.34
CA HIS A 195 -22.15 2.47 10.57
C HIS A 195 -21.98 3.84 9.89
N HIS A 196 -20.79 4.45 10.00
CA HIS A 196 -20.49 5.72 9.35
C HIS A 196 -20.50 5.60 7.82
N LEU A 197 -19.91 4.54 7.27
CA LEU A 197 -19.95 4.29 5.83
C LEU A 197 -21.37 4.12 5.31
N ARG A 198 -22.22 3.38 6.02
CA ARG A 198 -23.65 3.21 5.64
C ARG A 198 -24.43 4.51 5.57
N LYS A 199 -24.06 5.49 6.39
CA LYS A 199 -24.70 6.85 6.33
C LYS A 199 -24.27 7.64 5.10
N LYS A 200 -23.14 7.33 4.53
CA LYS A 200 -22.53 8.06 3.40
C LYS A 200 -22.75 7.37 2.06
N LEU A 201 -23.03 6.07 2.08
CA LEU A 201 -23.24 5.24 0.89
C LEU A 201 -24.73 5.04 0.59
N PRO A 202 -25.11 4.72 -0.64
CA PRO A 202 -26.46 4.28 -0.97
C PRO A 202 -26.92 3.13 -0.06
N ALA A 203 -28.24 3.11 0.20
CA ALA A 203 -28.82 2.10 1.08
C ALA A 203 -28.50 0.67 0.63
N ASN A 204 -28.28 -0.22 1.59
CA ASN A 204 -28.07 -1.65 1.36
C ASN A 204 -26.78 -2.06 0.62
N MET A 205 -25.87 -1.13 0.29
CA MET A 205 -24.60 -1.50 -0.34
C MET A 205 -23.70 -2.35 0.57
N ILE A 206 -23.67 -2.08 1.88
CA ILE A 206 -22.92 -2.91 2.83
C ILE A 206 -23.90 -3.77 3.60
N LYS A 207 -23.92 -5.08 3.33
CA LYS A 207 -24.75 -6.06 4.04
C LYS A 207 -23.96 -6.70 5.19
N THR A 208 -24.65 -6.96 6.31
CA THR A 208 -24.10 -7.72 7.44
C THR A 208 -24.61 -9.15 7.38
N LEU A 209 -23.68 -10.11 7.38
CA LEU A 209 -24.02 -11.52 7.65
C LEU A 209 -23.70 -11.79 9.12
N ARG A 210 -24.76 -11.92 9.93
CA ARG A 210 -24.64 -12.08 11.39
C ARG A 210 -23.73 -13.25 11.74
N GLY A 211 -22.75 -13.02 12.60
CA GLY A 211 -21.77 -14.01 13.03
C GLY A 211 -20.70 -14.37 12.00
N ILE A 212 -20.72 -13.78 10.79
CA ILE A 212 -19.76 -14.08 9.71
C ILE A 212 -18.96 -12.84 9.33
N GLY A 213 -19.62 -11.71 9.00
CA GLY A 213 -18.91 -10.51 8.57
C GLY A 213 -19.73 -9.56 7.72
N TYR A 214 -19.04 -8.85 6.82
CA TYR A 214 -19.61 -7.81 5.96
C TYR A 214 -19.30 -8.09 4.49
N VAL A 215 -20.22 -7.71 3.61
CA VAL A 215 -20.06 -7.83 2.17
C VAL A 215 -20.56 -6.58 1.48
N LEU A 216 -19.82 -6.13 0.44
CA LEU A 216 -20.29 -5.08 -0.46
C LEU A 216 -21.10 -5.72 -1.59
N ALA A 217 -22.36 -5.35 -1.69
CA ALA A 217 -23.28 -5.78 -2.75
C ALA A 217 -23.31 -4.73 -3.86
N CYS A 218 -22.97 -5.14 -5.08
CA CYS A 218 -22.84 -4.26 -6.25
C CYS A 218 -24.00 -4.45 -7.23
N GLU A 219 -25.14 -4.98 -6.79
CA GLU A 219 -26.30 -5.11 -7.65
C GLU A 219 -26.89 -3.73 -7.93
N PRO A 220 -27.16 -3.37 -9.20
CA PRO A 220 -27.97 -2.20 -9.53
C PRO A 220 -29.38 -2.44 -8.95
N GLN A 221 -29.95 -1.41 -8.33
CA GLN A 221 -31.38 -1.40 -8.00
C GLN A 221 -32.22 -1.27 -9.26
#